data_655930ef68e5de1dc8c784173548171e
#
_entry.id   655930ef68e5de1dc8c784173548171e
#
_cell.length_a   1.000
_cell.length_b   1.000
_cell.length_c   1.000
_cell.angle_alpha   90.00
_cell.angle_beta   90.00
_cell.angle_gamma   90.00
#
_symmetry.space_group_name_H-M   'P 1'
#
loop_
_entity.id
_entity.type
_entity.pdbx_description
1 polymer ?
#
loop_
_entity_poly.entity_id
_entity_poly.type
_entity_poly.pdbx_seq_one_letter_code
_entity_poly.pdbx_strand_id
1 'polypeptide(L)'
;MILIDGKKIAAELREELRQEVVELKAKHNKVPGLTVILIGDMAPSQIYVRNKEKSANQVGLRSEVIKYSDTVEEKTILDKIEELNKDDSVSGILVQLPLPKHIDKQKVIETIDPSKDVDGFHPMNVGNLSSGYESSVPCTPLGCYLMIKKIEPNLSGKKAV
;
A
#
# COMPACT_ATOMS: atom_id res chain seq x y z
N MET A 1 23.81 -6.08 22.35
CA MET A 1 22.50 -6.30 21.68
C MET A 1 22.12 -5.00 20.99
N ILE A 2 21.82 -5.01 19.71
CA ILE A 2 21.36 -3.84 18.97
C ILE A 2 19.83 -3.89 18.92
N LEU A 3 19.15 -2.84 19.38
CA LEU A 3 17.70 -2.71 19.29
C LEU A 3 17.33 -2.01 17.97
N ILE A 4 16.49 -2.63 17.17
CA ILE A 4 15.91 -2.02 15.98
C ILE A 4 14.65 -1.27 16.38
N ASP A 5 14.75 0.07 16.50
CA ASP A 5 13.60 0.92 16.83
C ASP A 5 12.76 1.21 15.58
N GLY A 6 11.78 0.35 15.30
CA GLY A 6 10.89 0.49 14.15
C GLY A 6 10.05 1.77 14.17
N LYS A 7 9.71 2.32 15.34
CA LYS A 7 8.97 3.60 15.43
C LYS A 7 9.81 4.77 14.97
N LYS A 8 11.07 4.81 15.39
CA LYS A 8 12.04 5.84 14.99
C LYS A 8 12.29 5.76 13.48
N ILE A 9 12.59 4.57 12.96
CA ILE A 9 12.84 4.34 11.52
C ILE A 9 11.63 4.73 10.68
N ALA A 10 10.43 4.36 11.10
CA ALA A 10 9.20 4.74 10.39
C ALA A 10 8.92 6.25 10.44
N ALA A 11 9.35 6.96 11.50
CA ALA A 11 9.22 8.41 11.59
C ALA A 11 10.20 9.11 10.63
N GLU A 12 11.46 8.64 10.58
CA GLU A 12 12.47 9.12 9.65
C GLU A 12 12.00 8.94 8.19
N LEU A 13 11.54 7.75 7.84
CA LEU A 13 11.04 7.44 6.48
C LEU A 13 9.84 8.30 6.09
N ARG A 14 8.90 8.56 7.01
CA ARG A 14 7.78 9.46 6.73
C ARG A 14 8.23 10.89 6.48
N GLU A 15 9.27 11.37 7.16
CA GLU A 15 9.79 12.71 6.89
C GLU A 15 10.49 12.78 5.52
N GLU A 16 11.24 11.76 5.13
CA GLU A 16 11.84 11.64 3.80
C GLU A 16 10.74 11.68 2.71
N LEU A 17 9.70 10.84 2.85
CA LEU A 17 8.56 10.81 1.93
C LEU A 17 7.79 12.15 1.87
N ARG A 18 7.66 12.84 3.00
CA ARG A 18 7.03 14.16 3.04
C ARG A 18 7.78 15.17 2.18
N GLN A 19 9.12 15.13 2.23
CA GLN A 19 9.96 16.01 1.40
C GLN A 19 9.80 15.67 -0.09
N GLU A 20 9.78 14.38 -0.45
CA GLU A 20 9.55 13.96 -1.83
C GLU A 20 8.18 14.41 -2.36
N VAL A 21 7.13 14.31 -1.56
CA VAL A 21 5.79 14.80 -1.95
C VAL A 21 5.78 16.31 -2.17
N VAL A 22 6.48 17.08 -1.32
CA VAL A 22 6.62 18.53 -1.50
C VAL A 22 7.34 18.84 -2.81
N GLU A 23 8.41 18.12 -3.12
CA GLU A 23 9.16 18.30 -4.37
C GLU A 23 8.33 17.94 -5.60
N LEU A 24 7.61 16.81 -5.57
CA LEU A 24 6.70 16.39 -6.65
C LEU A 24 5.65 17.46 -6.92
N LYS A 25 5.05 18.00 -5.85
CA LYS A 25 4.07 19.10 -5.96
C LYS A 25 4.70 20.35 -6.57
N ALA A 26 5.89 20.72 -6.14
CA ALA A 26 6.57 21.91 -6.66
C ALA A 26 6.99 21.77 -8.13
N LYS A 27 7.50 20.58 -8.53
CA LYS A 27 8.02 20.33 -9.88
C LYS A 27 6.93 20.02 -10.90
N HIS A 28 5.88 19.31 -10.49
CA HIS A 28 4.90 18.74 -11.41
C HIS A 28 3.45 19.16 -11.14
N ASN A 29 3.22 19.95 -10.08
CA ASN A 29 1.88 20.31 -9.58
C ASN A 29 0.98 19.09 -9.33
N LYS A 30 1.58 17.97 -8.97
CA LYS A 30 0.89 16.69 -8.69
C LYS A 30 1.09 16.27 -7.24
N VAL A 31 0.03 15.78 -6.63
CA VAL A 31 0.06 15.14 -5.31
C VAL A 31 -0.44 13.72 -5.49
N PRO A 32 0.37 12.70 -5.13
CA PRO A 32 -0.07 11.32 -5.25
C PRO A 32 -1.33 11.04 -4.43
N GLY A 33 -2.26 10.29 -5.01
CA GLY A 33 -3.53 9.90 -4.39
C GLY A 33 -3.55 8.43 -4.03
N LEU A 34 -3.88 8.11 -2.78
CA LEU A 34 -4.12 6.76 -2.29
C LEU A 34 -5.61 6.57 -2.00
N THR A 35 -6.25 5.64 -2.68
CA THR A 35 -7.62 5.23 -2.38
C THR A 35 -7.62 3.88 -1.67
N VAL A 36 -8.26 3.83 -0.51
CA VAL A 36 -8.42 2.61 0.30
C VAL A 36 -9.88 2.18 0.28
N ILE A 37 -10.15 0.96 -0.15
CA ILE A 37 -11.48 0.34 -0.09
C ILE A 37 -11.55 -0.52 1.16
N LEU A 38 -12.54 -0.25 2.01
CA LEU A 38 -12.84 -1.01 3.22
C LEU A 38 -14.23 -1.62 3.12
N ILE A 39 -14.33 -2.94 3.25
CA ILE A 39 -15.60 -3.67 3.17
C ILE A 39 -15.90 -4.28 4.52
N GLY A 40 -17.09 -3.97 5.05
CA GLY A 40 -17.51 -4.37 6.39
C GLY A 40 -16.93 -3.48 7.49
N ASP A 41 -17.20 -3.87 8.73
CA ASP A 41 -16.92 -3.07 9.92
C ASP A 41 -16.00 -3.76 10.94
N MET A 42 -15.21 -4.75 10.50
CA MET A 42 -14.26 -5.44 11.37
C MET A 42 -13.32 -4.44 12.07
N ALA A 43 -13.34 -4.42 13.39
CA ALA A 43 -12.58 -3.46 14.20
C ALA A 43 -11.07 -3.43 13.88
N PRO A 44 -10.35 -4.57 13.70
CA PRO A 44 -8.95 -4.53 13.27
C PRO A 44 -8.74 -3.82 11.93
N SER A 45 -9.58 -4.11 10.93
CA SER A 45 -9.49 -3.49 9.59
C SER A 45 -9.69 -1.98 9.66
N GLN A 46 -10.65 -1.51 10.46
CA GLN A 46 -10.89 -0.07 10.68
C GLN A 46 -9.68 0.63 11.32
N ILE A 47 -9.01 -0.03 12.28
CA ILE A 47 -7.80 0.52 12.92
C ILE A 47 -6.67 0.64 11.89
N TYR A 48 -6.45 -0.40 11.08
CA TYR A 48 -5.42 -0.37 10.03
C TYR A 48 -5.68 0.72 8.99
N VAL A 49 -6.92 0.83 8.51
CA VAL A 49 -7.29 1.86 7.52
C VAL A 49 -7.11 3.26 8.11
N ARG A 50 -7.57 3.51 9.34
CA ARG A 50 -7.37 4.80 10.02
C ARG A 50 -5.89 5.15 10.17
N ASN A 51 -5.04 4.18 10.51
CA ASN A 51 -3.61 4.41 10.63
C ASN A 51 -2.95 4.70 9.27
N LYS A 52 -3.38 4.02 8.21
CA LYS A 52 -2.92 4.27 6.83
C LYS A 52 -3.31 5.68 6.38
N GLU A 53 -4.57 6.06 6.54
CA GLU A 53 -5.07 7.41 6.23
C GLU A 53 -4.31 8.49 6.99
N LYS A 54 -4.13 8.31 8.31
CA LYS A 54 -3.34 9.24 9.13
C LYS A 54 -1.91 9.36 8.61
N SER A 55 -1.24 8.26 8.29
CA SER A 55 0.14 8.27 7.80
C SER A 55 0.25 8.90 6.42
N ALA A 56 -0.68 8.61 5.51
CA ALA A 56 -0.73 9.23 4.19
C ALA A 56 -0.90 10.76 4.29
N ASN A 57 -1.83 11.23 5.13
CA ASN A 57 -2.04 12.66 5.37
C ASN A 57 -0.81 13.33 6.01
N GLN A 58 -0.10 12.64 6.92
CA GLN A 58 1.13 13.16 7.53
C GLN A 58 2.25 13.44 6.53
N VAL A 59 2.36 12.63 5.50
CA VAL A 59 3.37 12.81 4.44
C VAL A 59 2.87 13.69 3.29
N GLY A 60 1.63 14.17 3.35
CA GLY A 60 1.07 15.07 2.36
C GLY A 60 0.47 14.40 1.13
N LEU A 61 0.23 13.08 1.17
CA LEU A 61 -0.54 12.39 0.15
C LEU A 61 -2.02 12.76 0.24
N ARG A 62 -2.72 12.75 -0.89
CA ARG A 62 -4.18 12.73 -0.89
C ARG A 62 -4.63 11.32 -0.53
N SER A 63 -5.43 11.18 0.53
CA SER A 63 -5.95 9.88 0.96
C SER A 63 -7.47 9.91 0.98
N GLU A 64 -8.08 8.90 0.38
CA GLU A 64 -9.51 8.67 0.37
C GLU A 64 -9.83 7.27 0.89
N VAL A 65 -10.86 7.16 1.73
CA VAL A 65 -11.35 5.88 2.23
C VAL A 65 -12.80 5.68 1.78
N ILE A 66 -13.02 4.69 0.93
CA ILE A 66 -14.34 4.29 0.46
C ILE A 66 -14.80 3.10 1.29
N LYS A 67 -15.94 3.24 1.95
CA LYS A 67 -16.49 2.21 2.82
C LYS A 67 -17.74 1.58 2.20
N TYR A 68 -17.78 0.26 2.24
CA TYR A 68 -18.94 -0.52 1.85
C TYR A 68 -19.41 -1.41 3.01
N SER A 69 -20.70 -1.76 3.00
CA SER A 69 -21.21 -2.75 3.94
C SER A 69 -20.62 -4.14 3.63
N ASP A 70 -20.69 -5.03 4.61
CA ASP A 70 -20.30 -6.43 4.44
C ASP A 70 -21.22 -7.23 3.51
N THR A 71 -22.37 -6.66 3.14
CA THR A 71 -23.37 -7.23 2.21
C THR A 71 -23.24 -6.68 0.78
N VAL A 72 -22.27 -5.83 0.49
CA VAL A 72 -22.08 -5.25 -0.84
C VAL A 72 -21.84 -6.35 -1.88
N GLU A 73 -22.43 -6.21 -3.06
CA GLU A 73 -22.21 -7.13 -4.17
C GLU A 73 -20.76 -7.03 -4.70
N GLU A 74 -20.14 -8.18 -5.01
CA GLU A 74 -18.81 -8.26 -5.61
C GLU A 74 -18.68 -7.33 -6.83
N LYS A 75 -19.68 -7.35 -7.71
CA LYS A 75 -19.70 -6.52 -8.91
C LYS A 75 -19.51 -5.02 -8.61
N THR A 76 -20.13 -4.52 -7.55
CA THR A 76 -20.02 -3.11 -7.15
C THR A 76 -18.56 -2.75 -6.79
N ILE A 77 -17.84 -3.67 -6.15
CA ILE A 77 -16.43 -3.48 -5.80
C ILE A 77 -15.55 -3.51 -7.05
N LEU A 78 -15.78 -4.48 -7.94
CA LEU A 78 -15.02 -4.59 -9.19
C LEU A 78 -15.23 -3.36 -10.09
N ASP A 79 -16.48 -2.93 -10.29
CA ASP A 79 -16.82 -1.73 -11.06
C ASP A 79 -16.13 -0.48 -10.46
N LYS A 80 -16.07 -0.37 -9.13
CA LYS A 80 -15.39 0.76 -8.47
C LYS A 80 -13.87 0.72 -8.66
N ILE A 81 -13.26 -0.46 -8.62
CA ILE A 81 -11.83 -0.60 -8.90
C ILE A 81 -11.52 -0.21 -10.35
N GLU A 82 -12.35 -0.62 -11.31
CA GLU A 82 -12.19 -0.22 -12.71
C GLU A 82 -12.33 1.29 -12.93
N GLU A 83 -13.21 1.96 -12.19
CA GLU A 83 -13.32 3.42 -12.17
C GLU A 83 -12.01 4.05 -11.65
N LEU A 84 -11.50 3.58 -10.50
CA LEU A 84 -10.28 4.07 -9.91
C LEU A 84 -9.03 3.81 -10.77
N ASN A 85 -9.00 2.69 -11.51
CA ASN A 85 -7.94 2.41 -12.47
C ASN A 85 -7.84 3.48 -13.57
N LYS A 86 -8.97 4.06 -13.96
CA LYS A 86 -9.06 5.08 -15.01
C LYS A 86 -8.87 6.52 -14.50
N ASP A 87 -8.90 6.71 -13.18
CA ASP A 87 -8.73 8.03 -12.56
C ASP A 87 -7.26 8.38 -12.41
N ASP A 88 -6.77 9.31 -13.23
CA ASP A 88 -5.38 9.80 -13.19
C ASP A 88 -5.00 10.46 -11.86
N SER A 89 -5.98 10.85 -11.06
CA SER A 89 -5.76 11.43 -9.75
C SER A 89 -5.50 10.38 -8.66
N VAL A 90 -5.77 9.10 -8.94
CA VAL A 90 -5.50 7.95 -8.08
C VAL A 90 -4.19 7.30 -8.50
N SER A 91 -3.18 7.43 -7.66
CA SER A 91 -1.85 6.85 -7.88
C SER A 91 -1.71 5.45 -7.29
N GLY A 92 -2.54 5.10 -6.32
CA GLY A 92 -2.52 3.79 -5.70
C GLY A 92 -3.89 3.38 -5.17
N ILE A 93 -4.19 2.11 -5.30
CA ILE A 93 -5.43 1.47 -4.83
C ILE A 93 -5.05 0.40 -3.81
N LEU A 94 -5.76 0.38 -2.70
CA LEU A 94 -5.62 -0.62 -1.65
C LEU A 94 -6.99 -1.15 -1.27
N VAL A 95 -7.19 -2.46 -1.35
CA VAL A 95 -8.39 -3.11 -0.83
C VAL A 95 -8.06 -3.82 0.47
N GLN A 96 -8.59 -3.34 1.58
CA GLN A 96 -8.25 -3.85 2.90
C GLN A 96 -8.77 -5.27 3.11
N LEU A 97 -7.86 -6.22 3.29
CA LEU A 97 -8.17 -7.60 3.63
C LEU A 97 -8.41 -7.77 5.14
N PRO A 98 -9.19 -8.77 5.57
CA PRO A 98 -9.89 -9.78 4.76
C PRO A 98 -11.19 -9.25 4.14
N LEU A 99 -11.67 -9.91 3.08
CA LEU A 99 -12.94 -9.64 2.44
C LEU A 99 -14.05 -10.55 2.97
N PRO A 100 -15.35 -10.16 2.86
CA PRO A 100 -16.48 -11.06 3.06
C PRO A 100 -16.39 -12.30 2.16
N LYS A 101 -16.88 -13.44 2.63
CA LYS A 101 -16.72 -14.74 1.95
C LYS A 101 -17.33 -14.82 0.53
N HIS A 102 -18.32 -13.98 0.24
CA HIS A 102 -18.99 -13.95 -1.06
C HIS A 102 -18.25 -13.10 -2.11
N ILE A 103 -17.19 -12.42 -1.70
CA ILE A 103 -16.33 -11.62 -2.60
C ILE A 103 -15.06 -12.41 -2.86
N ASP A 104 -14.78 -12.69 -4.13
CA ASP A 104 -13.58 -13.39 -4.56
C ASP A 104 -12.35 -12.46 -4.44
N LYS A 105 -11.50 -12.75 -3.46
CA LYS A 105 -10.27 -11.99 -3.22
C LYS A 105 -9.37 -11.95 -4.45
N GLN A 106 -9.27 -13.05 -5.18
CA GLN A 106 -8.36 -13.12 -6.33
C GLN A 106 -8.85 -12.22 -7.47
N LYS A 107 -10.14 -12.24 -7.78
CA LYS A 107 -10.72 -11.31 -8.76
C LYS A 107 -10.52 -9.86 -8.38
N VAL A 108 -10.72 -9.51 -7.09
CA VAL A 108 -10.50 -8.14 -6.60
C VAL A 108 -9.06 -7.71 -6.83
N ILE A 109 -8.08 -8.56 -6.47
CA ILE A 109 -6.65 -8.26 -6.66
C ILE A 109 -6.32 -8.11 -8.15
N GLU A 110 -6.80 -9.02 -9.01
CA GLU A 110 -6.54 -9.02 -10.45
C GLU A 110 -7.24 -7.88 -11.21
N THR A 111 -8.28 -7.29 -10.63
CA THR A 111 -8.97 -6.13 -11.22
C THR A 111 -8.20 -4.84 -11.00
N ILE A 112 -7.34 -4.75 -9.97
CA ILE A 112 -6.51 -3.57 -9.74
C ILE A 112 -5.46 -3.49 -10.86
N ASP A 113 -5.29 -2.29 -11.44
CA ASP A 113 -4.18 -2.07 -12.37
C ASP A 113 -2.84 -2.35 -11.66
N PRO A 114 -1.96 -3.22 -12.21
CA PRO A 114 -0.67 -3.53 -11.59
C PRO A 114 0.17 -2.31 -11.22
N SER A 115 0.05 -1.22 -11.98
CA SER A 115 0.76 0.04 -11.71
C SER A 115 0.20 0.81 -10.53
N LYS A 116 -1.03 0.50 -10.11
CA LYS A 116 -1.72 1.10 -8.96
C LYS A 116 -1.85 0.16 -7.76
N ASP A 117 -1.40 -1.09 -7.89
CA ASP A 117 -1.37 -2.07 -6.79
C ASP A 117 -0.26 -1.72 -5.79
N VAL A 118 -0.62 -1.03 -4.72
CA VAL A 118 0.35 -0.60 -3.70
C VAL A 118 0.66 -1.67 -2.65
N ASP A 119 -0.12 -2.75 -2.61
CA ASP A 119 0.16 -3.89 -1.73
C ASP A 119 1.10 -4.92 -2.40
N GLY A 120 1.32 -4.84 -3.73
CA GLY A 120 2.16 -5.76 -4.49
C GLY A 120 1.60 -7.19 -4.54
N PHE A 121 0.28 -7.36 -4.49
CA PHE A 121 -0.39 -8.66 -4.49
C PHE A 121 -0.86 -9.11 -5.87
N HIS A 122 -0.91 -8.19 -6.84
CA HIS A 122 -1.29 -8.53 -8.20
C HIS A 122 -0.30 -9.57 -8.78
N PRO A 123 -0.77 -10.63 -9.46
CA PRO A 123 0.10 -11.69 -10.00
C PRO A 123 1.24 -11.17 -10.87
N MET A 124 1.01 -10.10 -11.63
CA MET A 124 2.05 -9.43 -12.43
C MET A 124 3.17 -8.89 -11.53
N ASN A 125 2.83 -8.18 -10.44
CA ASN A 125 3.79 -7.61 -9.51
C ASN A 125 4.57 -8.71 -8.77
N VAL A 126 3.88 -9.76 -8.33
CA VAL A 126 4.51 -10.94 -7.71
C VAL A 126 5.47 -11.62 -8.68
N GLY A 127 5.06 -11.80 -9.94
CA GLY A 127 5.89 -12.40 -10.98
C GLY A 127 7.13 -11.55 -11.29
N ASN A 128 6.95 -10.24 -11.46
CA ASN A 128 8.04 -9.30 -11.70
C ASN A 128 9.05 -9.31 -10.54
N LEU A 129 8.56 -9.19 -9.30
CA LEU A 129 9.41 -9.22 -8.12
C LEU A 129 10.21 -10.53 -8.02
N SER A 130 9.56 -11.68 -8.27
CA SER A 130 10.21 -13.00 -8.25
C SER A 130 11.27 -13.14 -9.34
N SER A 131 11.09 -12.49 -10.47
CA SER A 131 12.00 -12.52 -11.64
C SER A 131 13.08 -11.44 -11.57
N GLY A 132 13.09 -10.60 -10.52
CA GLY A 132 14.07 -9.54 -10.34
C GLY A 132 13.80 -8.27 -11.17
N TYR A 133 12.58 -8.11 -11.68
CA TYR A 133 12.15 -6.87 -12.33
C TYR A 133 11.62 -5.85 -11.32
N GLU A 134 11.62 -4.59 -11.72
CA GLU A 134 11.02 -3.50 -10.93
C GLU A 134 9.52 -3.73 -10.74
N SER A 135 9.06 -3.62 -9.51
CA SER A 135 7.69 -3.93 -9.15
C SER A 135 7.32 -3.37 -7.77
N SER A 136 6.03 -3.26 -7.49
CA SER A 136 5.54 -3.04 -6.13
C SER A 136 5.94 -4.20 -5.22
N VAL A 137 6.55 -3.87 -4.09
CA VAL A 137 6.97 -4.85 -3.08
C VAL A 137 5.98 -4.84 -1.93
N PRO A 138 5.48 -6.00 -1.46
CA PRO A 138 4.58 -6.04 -0.32
C PRO A 138 5.14 -5.31 0.90
N CYS A 139 4.32 -4.42 1.49
CA CYS A 139 4.77 -3.44 2.48
C CYS A 139 5.41 -4.07 3.73
N THR A 140 4.88 -5.20 4.21
CA THR A 140 5.41 -5.86 5.42
C THR A 140 6.83 -6.39 5.22
N PRO A 141 7.14 -7.22 4.22
CA PRO A 141 8.52 -7.65 3.98
C PRO A 141 9.44 -6.48 3.60
N LEU A 142 8.96 -5.48 2.86
CA LEU A 142 9.74 -4.29 2.55
C LEU A 142 10.12 -3.53 3.84
N GLY A 143 9.19 -3.34 4.76
CA GLY A 143 9.45 -2.71 6.05
C GLY A 143 10.49 -3.48 6.88
N CYS A 144 10.41 -4.81 6.93
CA CYS A 144 11.41 -5.64 7.57
C CYS A 144 12.79 -5.48 6.92
N TYR A 145 12.84 -5.51 5.59
CA TYR A 145 14.07 -5.32 4.83
C TYR A 145 14.72 -3.96 5.11
N LEU A 146 13.95 -2.88 5.07
CA LEU A 146 14.44 -1.53 5.33
C LEU A 146 14.99 -1.39 6.76
N MET A 147 14.31 -1.97 7.76
CA MET A 147 14.80 -1.98 9.15
C MET A 147 16.12 -2.73 9.29
N ILE A 148 16.25 -3.89 8.63
CA ILE A 148 17.49 -4.68 8.64
C ILE A 148 18.61 -3.91 7.95
N LYS A 149 18.34 -3.35 6.78
CA LYS A 149 19.33 -2.57 5.99
C LYS A 149 19.84 -1.33 6.74
N LYS A 150 19.02 -0.73 7.58
CA LYS A 150 19.42 0.42 8.41
C LYS A 150 20.52 0.05 9.43
N ILE A 151 20.53 -1.20 9.89
CA ILE A 151 21.51 -1.71 10.89
C ILE A 151 22.67 -2.45 10.20
N GLU A 152 22.37 -3.24 9.18
CA GLU A 152 23.35 -4.02 8.43
C GLU A 152 23.20 -3.71 6.92
N PRO A 153 23.92 -2.71 6.41
CA PRO A 153 23.80 -2.29 5.01
C PRO A 153 24.21 -3.36 3.99
N ASN A 154 25.13 -4.26 4.37
CA ASN A 154 25.59 -5.34 3.50
C ASN A 154 25.04 -6.69 4.00
N LEU A 155 24.08 -7.24 3.28
CA LEU A 155 23.46 -8.53 3.60
C LEU A 155 24.09 -9.70 2.84
N SER A 156 25.05 -9.46 1.96
CA SER A 156 25.69 -10.53 1.17
C SER A 156 26.38 -11.55 2.08
N GLY A 157 26.10 -12.84 1.87
CA GLY A 157 26.66 -13.93 2.66
C GLY A 157 26.11 -14.06 4.09
N LYS A 158 25.17 -13.20 4.51
CA LYS A 158 24.55 -13.31 5.84
C LYS A 158 23.52 -14.45 5.85
N LYS A 159 23.43 -15.12 6.99
CA LYS A 159 22.43 -16.14 7.26
C LYS A 159 21.29 -15.52 8.07
N ALA A 160 20.07 -15.60 7.53
CA ALA A 160 18.85 -15.27 8.24
C ALA A 160 18.19 -16.56 8.80
N VAL A 161 17.71 -16.50 10.05
CA VAL A 161 17.05 -17.64 10.73
C VAL A 161 15.72 -17.13 11.29
#